data_5ac3008b0fb1c802394917f09d431c63
#
_entry.id   5ac3008b0fb1c802394917f09d431c63
#
_cell.length_a   1.000
_cell.length_b   1.000
_cell.length_c   1.000
_cell.angle_alpha   90.00
_cell.angle_beta   90.00
_cell.angle_gamma   90.00
#
_symmetry.space_group_name_H-M   'P 1'
#
loop_
_entity.id
_entity.type
_entity.pdbx_description
1 polymer ?
#
loop_
_entity_poly.entity_id
_entity_poly.type
_entity_poly.pdbx_seq_one_letter_code
_entity_poly.pdbx_strand_id
1 'polypeptide(L)'
;MKLAWRPRLLWPLVLLFAAVGVRAQEEPAFDASQFEKKPFELNGYVQLKDEDFTLNPPGTFYKLNYYSQPQRDDLNRTTATMQLAGKLRQGIGTFDFRTNSDVWRDELAHDYDNTVYEAAYSVRPDPGFTIEAGKRAMRWGKGYAWNPIGFVERPKDPNDPQLAREGYVMADADWIYSPGGALQTVAFTPVLLPVRGDINSDFGASGYMNPAAKLYLLYRDTDIDFAWQGKGSRPARYGMDFSKNIVSNFEIHGEWARILQFTKPVTDASGQVTNVTGNATSYLAGLRYLTASDTTYIAEYYRNGTGYSVPEADQFYQLVDTAFATGNSALVQKALLLGQGGYGRPNPGQDYVYFRAQLKDALGIVYFQPAIFAIMNWQDDSYQVTPELLYTGINNLELRFRAFLLHGGKSTDFGEKQNASKLEVYARYYF
;
A
#
# COMPACT_ATOMS: atom_id res chain seq x y z
N MET A 1 10.77 -32.84 19.66
CA MET A 1 9.85 -31.89 19.05
C MET A 1 9.23 -32.61 17.84
N LYS A 2 8.03 -33.17 18.00
CA LYS A 2 7.36 -33.90 16.92
C LYS A 2 6.34 -32.96 16.27
N LEU A 3 6.61 -32.52 15.05
CA LEU A 3 5.61 -31.84 14.21
C LEU A 3 4.51 -32.88 13.87
N ALA A 4 3.36 -32.73 14.49
CA ALA A 4 2.16 -33.45 14.10
C ALA A 4 1.49 -32.68 12.94
N TRP A 5 1.78 -33.11 11.74
CA TRP A 5 1.09 -32.67 10.52
C TRP A 5 -0.35 -33.22 10.57
N ARG A 6 -1.34 -32.35 10.80
CA ARG A 6 -2.75 -32.70 10.61
C ARG A 6 -3.17 -32.26 9.21
N PRO A 7 -3.54 -33.19 8.32
CA PRO A 7 -4.06 -32.83 7.00
C PRO A 7 -5.49 -32.31 7.16
N ARG A 8 -5.72 -31.02 7.10
CA ARG A 8 -7.05 -30.42 7.00
C ARG A 8 -7.23 -29.74 5.66
N LEU A 9 -8.07 -30.38 4.85
CA LEU A 9 -8.89 -29.83 3.74
C LEU A 9 -8.23 -28.86 2.75
N LEU A 10 -7.35 -29.37 1.89
CA LEU A 10 -7.03 -28.78 0.58
C LEU A 10 -7.98 -29.31 -0.53
N TRP A 11 -9.25 -29.53 -0.28
CA TRP A 11 -10.15 -30.27 -1.17
C TRP A 11 -11.37 -29.54 -1.75
N PRO A 12 -11.39 -28.23 -2.07
CA PRO A 12 -12.30 -27.82 -3.13
C PRO A 12 -11.64 -27.13 -4.34
N LEU A 13 -10.33 -26.91 -4.38
CA LEU A 13 -9.69 -26.15 -5.48
C LEU A 13 -9.33 -27.00 -6.70
N VAL A 14 -9.42 -28.32 -6.66
CA VAL A 14 -8.97 -29.21 -7.75
C VAL A 14 -10.08 -29.54 -8.77
N LEU A 15 -11.33 -29.21 -8.54
CA LEU A 15 -12.45 -29.68 -9.37
C LEU A 15 -12.97 -28.69 -10.42
N LEU A 16 -12.32 -27.55 -10.66
CA LEU A 16 -12.77 -26.58 -11.69
C LEU A 16 -11.90 -26.57 -12.97
N PHE A 17 -10.96 -27.49 -13.12
CA PHE A 17 -9.98 -27.51 -14.23
C PHE A 17 -10.29 -28.50 -15.37
N ALA A 18 -11.46 -29.08 -15.46
CA ALA A 18 -11.80 -30.01 -16.53
C ALA A 18 -12.84 -29.40 -17.47
N ALA A 19 -12.46 -28.54 -18.40
CA ALA A 19 -13.04 -28.34 -19.73
C ALA A 19 -12.70 -26.98 -20.35
N VAL A 20 -11.45 -26.71 -20.68
CA VAL A 20 -11.13 -25.67 -21.67
C VAL A 20 -10.41 -26.35 -22.83
N GLY A 21 -11.17 -26.68 -23.88
CA GLY A 21 -10.61 -27.16 -25.13
C GLY A 21 -9.75 -26.08 -25.79
N VAL A 22 -8.48 -26.40 -26.01
CA VAL A 22 -7.56 -25.58 -26.77
C VAL A 22 -8.05 -25.55 -28.23
N ARG A 23 -8.62 -24.42 -28.66
CA ARG A 23 -8.80 -24.13 -30.09
C ARG A 23 -7.55 -23.37 -30.56
N ALA A 24 -6.99 -23.84 -31.69
CA ALA A 24 -5.93 -23.12 -32.39
C ALA A 24 -6.44 -21.71 -32.76
N GLN A 25 -5.69 -20.68 -32.36
CA GLN A 25 -5.98 -19.29 -32.69
C GLN A 25 -5.55 -19.03 -34.13
N GLU A 26 -6.49 -18.64 -34.98
CA GLU A 26 -6.20 -17.98 -36.26
C GLU A 26 -5.50 -16.63 -35.97
N GLU A 27 -4.52 -16.26 -36.78
CA GLU A 27 -3.85 -14.95 -36.65
C GLU A 27 -4.91 -13.84 -36.72
N PRO A 28 -5.02 -12.96 -35.75
CA PRO A 28 -6.02 -11.91 -35.76
C PRO A 28 -5.71 -10.89 -36.88
N ALA A 29 -6.62 -10.76 -37.83
CA ALA A 29 -6.59 -9.66 -38.78
C ALA A 29 -6.61 -8.33 -38.01
N PHE A 30 -5.80 -7.36 -38.43
CA PHE A 30 -5.76 -6.03 -37.84
C PHE A 30 -7.15 -5.38 -37.93
N ASP A 31 -7.79 -5.20 -36.80
CA ASP A 31 -9.09 -4.56 -36.67
C ASP A 31 -8.92 -3.17 -36.07
N ALA A 32 -9.04 -2.13 -36.90
CA ALA A 32 -8.91 -0.74 -36.48
C ALA A 32 -9.95 -0.34 -35.42
N SER A 33 -11.11 -0.99 -35.37
CA SER A 33 -12.17 -0.71 -34.39
C SER A 33 -11.75 -1.04 -32.94
N GLN A 34 -10.74 -1.89 -32.76
CA GLN A 34 -10.19 -2.22 -31.44
C GLN A 34 -9.40 -1.06 -30.83
N PHE A 35 -8.98 -0.09 -31.66
CA PHE A 35 -8.26 1.13 -31.23
C PHE A 35 -9.17 2.35 -31.06
N GLU A 36 -10.44 2.24 -31.42
CA GLU A 36 -11.42 3.28 -31.15
C GLU A 36 -11.74 3.33 -29.64
N LYS A 37 -11.64 4.54 -29.07
CA LYS A 37 -12.00 4.76 -27.66
C LYS A 37 -13.50 4.52 -27.50
N LYS A 38 -13.88 3.39 -26.91
CA LYS A 38 -15.28 3.09 -26.63
C LYS A 38 -15.88 4.17 -25.72
N PRO A 39 -17.14 4.59 -25.95
CA PRO A 39 -17.80 5.54 -25.07
C PRO A 39 -17.99 5.00 -23.64
N PHE A 40 -18.07 3.68 -23.49
CA PHE A 40 -18.13 3.00 -22.22
C PHE A 40 -17.14 1.83 -22.18
N GLU A 41 -16.36 1.77 -21.11
CA GLU A 41 -15.47 0.66 -20.79
C GLU A 41 -15.84 0.14 -19.40
N LEU A 42 -15.93 -1.16 -19.25
CA LEU A 42 -16.11 -1.84 -17.97
C LEU A 42 -15.08 -2.97 -17.89
N ASN A 43 -14.39 -3.05 -16.78
CA ASN A 43 -13.48 -4.13 -16.45
C ASN A 43 -13.55 -4.40 -14.94
N GLY A 44 -12.94 -5.49 -14.52
CA GLY A 44 -12.94 -5.85 -13.12
C GLY A 44 -12.28 -7.17 -12.87
N TYR A 45 -12.40 -7.64 -11.64
CA TYR A 45 -12.00 -8.98 -11.29
C TYR A 45 -12.86 -9.52 -10.13
N VAL A 46 -12.90 -10.83 -10.05
CA VAL A 46 -13.30 -11.56 -8.85
C VAL A 46 -12.09 -12.30 -8.31
N GLN A 47 -11.93 -12.33 -6.99
CA GLN A 47 -10.81 -12.97 -6.31
C GLN A 47 -11.31 -13.80 -5.15
N LEU A 48 -10.74 -14.98 -5.00
CA LEU A 48 -10.84 -15.77 -3.78
C LEU A 48 -9.45 -15.87 -3.16
N LYS A 49 -9.31 -15.47 -1.90
CA LYS A 49 -8.07 -15.46 -1.15
C LYS A 49 -8.25 -16.25 0.14
N ASP A 50 -7.30 -17.12 0.44
CA ASP A 50 -7.19 -17.81 1.71
C ASP A 50 -5.89 -17.42 2.42
N GLU A 51 -5.98 -17.13 3.71
CA GLU A 51 -4.87 -16.67 4.55
C GLU A 51 -4.82 -17.54 5.82
N ASP A 52 -3.68 -18.17 6.05
CA ASP A 52 -3.42 -18.99 7.23
C ASP A 52 -2.35 -18.32 8.10
N PHE A 53 -2.75 -17.85 9.28
CA PHE A 53 -1.91 -17.10 10.20
C PHE A 53 -1.40 -18.01 11.32
N THR A 54 -0.09 -18.03 11.51
CA THR A 54 0.47 -18.46 12.80
C THR A 54 0.56 -17.24 13.70
N LEU A 55 -0.18 -17.23 14.78
CA LEU A 55 -0.25 -16.10 15.70
C LEU A 55 0.98 -16.05 16.62
N ASN A 56 1.19 -14.90 17.25
CA ASN A 56 2.33 -14.62 18.12
C ASN A 56 1.85 -14.25 19.54
N PRO A 57 1.40 -15.21 20.38
CA PRO A 57 0.83 -14.92 21.69
C PRO A 57 1.68 -14.05 22.63
N PRO A 58 3.04 -14.13 22.62
CA PRO A 58 3.88 -13.21 23.38
C PRO A 58 3.85 -11.77 22.90
N GLY A 59 3.52 -11.53 21.63
CA GLY A 59 3.62 -10.23 20.97
C GLY A 59 2.60 -9.22 21.52
N THR A 60 3.02 -7.97 21.57
CA THR A 60 2.22 -6.84 22.05
C THR A 60 0.91 -6.71 21.27
N PHE A 61 0.96 -6.75 19.93
CA PHE A 61 -0.25 -6.59 19.12
C PHE A 61 -1.17 -7.81 19.16
N TYR A 62 -0.64 -9.01 19.45
CA TYR A 62 -1.50 -10.16 19.77
C TYR A 62 -2.26 -9.91 21.05
N LYS A 63 -1.59 -9.54 22.15
CA LYS A 63 -2.23 -9.27 23.46
C LYS A 63 -3.34 -8.23 23.33
N LEU A 64 -3.10 -7.15 22.59
CA LEU A 64 -4.09 -6.10 22.37
C LEU A 64 -5.29 -6.57 21.53
N ASN A 65 -5.05 -7.23 20.41
CA ASN A 65 -6.11 -7.64 19.48
C ASN A 65 -6.95 -8.80 19.99
N TYR A 66 -6.37 -9.67 20.84
CA TYR A 66 -7.06 -10.81 21.44
C TYR A 66 -7.43 -10.56 22.92
N TYR A 67 -7.39 -9.32 23.41
CA TYR A 67 -7.70 -9.00 24.81
C TYR A 67 -9.05 -9.55 25.28
N SER A 68 -10.09 -9.44 24.45
CA SER A 68 -11.45 -9.93 24.74
C SER A 68 -11.86 -11.14 23.90
N GLN A 69 -10.91 -11.78 23.23
CA GLN A 69 -11.14 -12.93 22.35
C GLN A 69 -10.56 -14.22 22.95
N PRO A 70 -11.05 -15.40 22.56
CA PRO A 70 -10.41 -16.65 22.91
C PRO A 70 -8.97 -16.69 22.43
N GLN A 71 -8.04 -17.09 23.30
CA GLN A 71 -6.64 -17.26 22.92
C GLN A 71 -6.49 -18.42 21.95
N ARG A 72 -5.64 -18.26 20.95
CA ARG A 72 -5.35 -19.24 19.91
C ARG A 72 -3.95 -19.06 19.35
N ASP A 73 -3.44 -20.10 18.71
CA ASP A 73 -2.12 -20.12 18.10
C ASP A 73 -2.18 -19.95 16.57
N ASP A 74 -3.36 -20.09 15.98
CA ASP A 74 -3.62 -20.01 14.55
C ASP A 74 -4.96 -19.32 14.25
N LEU A 75 -5.08 -18.78 13.03
CA LEU A 75 -6.31 -18.22 12.49
C LEU A 75 -6.31 -18.45 10.99
N ASN A 76 -7.40 -18.97 10.43
CA ASN A 76 -7.60 -19.04 8.99
C ASN A 76 -8.66 -18.00 8.58
N ARG A 77 -8.39 -17.27 7.48
CA ARG A 77 -9.32 -16.28 6.91
C ARG A 77 -9.48 -16.50 5.42
N THR A 78 -10.71 -16.63 4.99
CA THR A 78 -11.07 -16.63 3.57
C THR A 78 -11.72 -15.29 3.21
N THR A 79 -11.28 -14.68 2.12
CA THR A 79 -11.82 -13.42 1.58
C THR A 79 -12.23 -13.60 0.12
N ALA A 80 -13.46 -13.22 -0.20
CA ALA A 80 -13.92 -13.07 -1.58
C ALA A 80 -13.99 -11.57 -1.91
N THR A 81 -13.34 -11.17 -3.00
CA THR A 81 -13.30 -9.76 -3.47
C THR A 81 -13.91 -9.67 -4.84
N MET A 82 -14.73 -8.64 -5.07
CA MET A 82 -15.17 -8.20 -6.40
C MET A 82 -14.78 -6.74 -6.59
N GLN A 83 -14.00 -6.45 -7.62
CA GLN A 83 -13.70 -5.08 -8.03
C GLN A 83 -14.28 -4.80 -9.40
N LEU A 84 -14.98 -3.67 -9.52
CA LEU A 84 -15.49 -3.15 -10.79
C LEU A 84 -14.85 -1.80 -11.06
N ALA A 85 -14.36 -1.58 -12.27
CA ALA A 85 -13.87 -0.29 -12.72
C ALA A 85 -14.42 0.02 -14.09
N GLY A 86 -14.80 1.26 -14.30
CA GLY A 86 -15.37 1.66 -15.58
C GLY A 86 -15.06 3.10 -15.92
N LYS A 87 -15.25 3.39 -17.20
CA LYS A 87 -15.03 4.70 -17.78
C LYS A 87 -16.14 5.03 -18.76
N LEU A 88 -16.79 6.17 -18.56
CA LEU A 88 -17.81 6.71 -19.44
C LEU A 88 -17.30 8.01 -20.06
N ARG A 89 -17.21 8.07 -21.39
CA ARG A 89 -16.77 9.24 -22.14
C ARG A 89 -17.91 9.90 -22.91
N GLN A 90 -18.05 11.20 -22.74
CA GLN A 90 -19.03 12.00 -23.47
C GLN A 90 -18.43 13.37 -23.84
N GLY A 91 -18.17 13.57 -25.14
CA GLY A 91 -17.52 14.78 -25.61
C GLY A 91 -16.14 14.99 -24.98
N ILE A 92 -15.96 16.14 -24.32
CA ILE A 92 -14.73 16.48 -23.58
C ILE A 92 -14.73 15.97 -22.16
N GLY A 93 -15.82 15.35 -21.70
CA GLY A 93 -15.99 14.85 -20.34
C GLY A 93 -15.75 13.35 -20.22
N THR A 94 -15.23 12.93 -19.08
CA THR A 94 -15.04 11.52 -18.73
C THR A 94 -15.44 11.30 -17.28
N PHE A 95 -16.22 10.28 -17.01
CA PHE A 95 -16.50 9.79 -15.68
C PHE A 95 -15.77 8.47 -15.46
N ASP A 96 -14.91 8.43 -14.46
CA ASP A 96 -14.17 7.25 -14.01
C ASP A 96 -14.74 6.76 -12.68
N PHE A 97 -14.94 5.43 -12.56
CA PHE A 97 -15.34 4.84 -11.29
C PHE A 97 -14.59 3.54 -11.01
N ARG A 98 -14.39 3.25 -9.73
CA ARG A 98 -13.89 1.97 -9.22
C ARG A 98 -14.53 1.67 -7.88
N THR A 99 -15.13 0.47 -7.78
CA THR A 99 -15.72 -0.03 -6.53
C THR A 99 -15.02 -1.32 -6.13
N ASN A 100 -14.90 -1.54 -4.84
CA ASN A 100 -14.37 -2.77 -4.26
C ASN A 100 -15.36 -3.31 -3.24
N SER A 101 -15.68 -4.60 -3.34
CA SER A 101 -16.57 -5.31 -2.42
C SER A 101 -15.83 -6.51 -1.88
N ASP A 102 -15.61 -6.55 -0.57
CA ASP A 102 -14.97 -7.64 0.13
C ASP A 102 -15.97 -8.32 1.07
N VAL A 103 -15.99 -9.65 1.06
CA VAL A 103 -16.65 -10.48 2.06
C VAL A 103 -15.60 -11.39 2.65
N TRP A 104 -15.40 -11.34 3.95
CA TRP A 104 -14.43 -12.19 4.61
C TRP A 104 -15.03 -12.94 5.78
N ARG A 105 -14.43 -14.07 6.07
CA ARG A 105 -14.79 -14.92 7.21
C ARG A 105 -13.54 -15.57 7.79
N ASP A 106 -13.44 -15.55 9.11
CA ASP A 106 -12.51 -16.37 9.88
C ASP A 106 -13.25 -17.13 10.99
N GLU A 107 -12.51 -17.78 11.89
CA GLU A 107 -13.14 -18.54 12.99
C GLU A 107 -13.72 -17.67 14.10
N LEU A 108 -13.44 -16.37 14.11
CA LEU A 108 -13.90 -15.43 15.15
C LEU A 108 -15.05 -14.57 14.67
N ALA A 109 -15.03 -14.18 13.39
CA ALA A 109 -15.95 -13.20 12.84
C ALA A 109 -16.14 -13.38 11.33
N HIS A 110 -17.14 -12.69 10.82
CA HIS A 110 -17.35 -12.45 9.40
C HIS A 110 -17.83 -11.01 9.21
N ASP A 111 -17.46 -10.41 8.10
CA ASP A 111 -17.88 -9.06 7.78
C ASP A 111 -17.89 -8.86 6.26
N TYR A 112 -18.47 -7.76 5.82
CA TYR A 112 -18.42 -7.31 4.44
C TYR A 112 -18.12 -5.82 4.39
N ASP A 113 -17.36 -5.41 3.38
CA ASP A 113 -17.07 -4.02 3.09
C ASP A 113 -17.36 -3.70 1.63
N ASN A 114 -18.03 -2.57 1.39
CA ASN A 114 -18.29 -2.07 0.04
C ASN A 114 -17.76 -0.63 -0.02
N THR A 115 -16.65 -0.48 -0.71
CA THR A 115 -15.97 0.81 -0.80
C THR A 115 -15.93 1.32 -2.23
N VAL A 116 -16.32 2.57 -2.43
CA VAL A 116 -16.05 3.29 -3.67
C VAL A 116 -14.61 3.78 -3.61
N TYR A 117 -13.73 3.19 -4.40
CA TYR A 117 -12.32 3.59 -4.46
C TYR A 117 -12.14 4.86 -5.26
N GLU A 118 -12.84 4.98 -6.39
CA GLU A 118 -12.80 6.16 -7.26
C GLU A 118 -14.19 6.42 -7.82
N ALA A 119 -14.59 7.68 -7.90
CA ALA A 119 -15.76 8.19 -8.61
C ALA A 119 -15.51 9.67 -8.91
N ALA A 120 -14.95 9.96 -10.07
CA ALA A 120 -14.54 11.30 -10.45
C ALA A 120 -14.96 11.65 -11.87
N TYR A 121 -15.27 12.91 -12.07
CA TYR A 121 -15.59 13.46 -13.38
C TYR A 121 -14.50 14.43 -13.80
N SER A 122 -13.95 14.19 -14.99
CA SER A 122 -12.93 15.04 -15.61
C SER A 122 -13.46 15.72 -16.87
N VAL A 123 -13.04 16.95 -17.09
CA VAL A 123 -13.30 17.72 -18.30
C VAL A 123 -11.96 18.16 -18.88
N ARG A 124 -11.74 17.90 -20.16
CA ARG A 124 -10.52 18.26 -20.89
C ARG A 124 -10.83 19.23 -22.03
N PRO A 125 -10.90 20.54 -21.76
CA PRO A 125 -11.18 21.55 -22.77
C PRO A 125 -10.05 21.69 -23.81
N ASP A 126 -8.80 21.42 -23.40
CA ASP A 126 -7.61 21.49 -24.22
C ASP A 126 -6.69 20.30 -23.92
N PRO A 127 -5.89 19.79 -24.88
CA PRO A 127 -4.97 18.69 -24.62
C PRO A 127 -3.99 18.90 -23.46
N GLY A 128 -3.64 20.15 -23.17
CA GLY A 128 -2.74 20.54 -22.08
C GLY A 128 -3.46 20.90 -20.78
N PHE A 129 -4.80 20.86 -20.72
CA PHE A 129 -5.54 21.28 -19.54
C PHE A 129 -6.71 20.35 -19.20
N THR A 130 -6.74 19.85 -17.97
CA THR A 130 -7.79 18.99 -17.44
C THR A 130 -8.25 19.52 -16.10
N ILE A 131 -9.54 19.52 -15.84
CA ILE A 131 -10.14 19.77 -14.53
C ILE A 131 -10.83 18.48 -14.10
N GLU A 132 -10.65 18.09 -12.83
CA GLU A 132 -11.26 16.89 -12.29
C GLU A 132 -11.83 17.15 -10.91
N ALA A 133 -12.97 16.53 -10.61
CA ALA A 133 -13.58 16.59 -9.28
C ALA A 133 -14.26 15.27 -8.94
N GLY A 134 -14.13 14.84 -7.69
CA GLY A 134 -14.69 13.60 -7.18
C GLY A 134 -13.72 12.83 -6.31
N LYS A 135 -14.02 11.56 -6.07
CA LYS A 135 -13.16 10.65 -5.32
C LYS A 135 -12.13 10.02 -6.25
N ARG A 136 -10.85 10.33 -6.04
CA ARG A 136 -9.76 9.80 -6.88
C ARG A 136 -8.49 9.49 -6.09
N ALA A 137 -7.74 8.50 -6.56
CA ALA A 137 -6.45 8.15 -6.01
C ALA A 137 -5.35 8.94 -6.74
N MET A 138 -4.78 9.94 -6.07
CA MET A 138 -3.58 10.61 -6.55
C MET A 138 -2.37 9.68 -6.44
N ARG A 139 -1.34 9.96 -7.26
CA ARG A 139 -0.07 9.22 -7.23
C ARG A 139 1.08 10.22 -7.25
N TRP A 140 1.52 10.62 -6.06
CA TRP A 140 2.68 11.46 -5.85
C TRP A 140 3.81 10.61 -5.29
N GLY A 141 5.05 10.91 -5.69
CA GLY A 141 6.21 10.16 -5.26
C GLY A 141 6.65 9.06 -6.22
N LYS A 142 7.93 8.74 -6.17
CA LYS A 142 8.63 7.77 -7.04
C LYS A 142 8.99 6.48 -6.31
N GLY A 143 8.99 6.49 -4.96
CA GLY A 143 9.31 5.33 -4.14
C GLY A 143 8.42 4.13 -4.44
N TYR A 144 8.97 2.95 -4.44
CA TYR A 144 8.26 1.71 -4.70
C TYR A 144 7.43 1.29 -3.47
N ALA A 145 8.08 1.07 -2.32
CA ALA A 145 7.42 0.59 -1.11
C ALA A 145 6.77 1.71 -0.29
N TRP A 146 7.36 2.90 -0.26
CA TRP A 146 6.86 4.07 0.47
C TRP A 146 6.82 5.30 -0.41
N ASN A 147 6.10 6.33 0.01
CA ASN A 147 5.97 7.61 -0.70
C ASN A 147 5.88 8.79 0.27
N PRO A 148 7.02 9.25 0.82
CA PRO A 148 7.07 10.38 1.74
C PRO A 148 6.37 11.64 1.28
N ILE A 149 6.33 11.93 -0.03
CA ILE A 149 5.65 13.08 -0.60
C ILE A 149 4.18 12.82 -1.00
N GLY A 150 3.65 11.67 -0.70
CA GLY A 150 2.25 11.31 -0.95
C GLY A 150 1.25 12.08 -0.06
N PHE A 151 1.24 13.42 -0.15
CA PHE A 151 0.54 14.28 0.81
C PHE A 151 -0.97 14.20 0.73
N VAL A 152 -1.52 13.95 -0.44
CA VAL A 152 -2.96 13.89 -0.73
C VAL A 152 -3.43 12.50 -1.14
N GLU A 153 -2.70 11.48 -0.70
CA GLU A 153 -3.02 10.08 -0.99
C GLU A 153 -2.92 9.21 0.28
N ARG A 154 -3.51 8.01 0.23
CA ARG A 154 -3.34 7.02 1.30
C ARG A 154 -1.95 6.40 1.22
N PRO A 155 -1.36 5.99 2.36
CA PRO A 155 -0.07 5.29 2.37
C PRO A 155 -0.10 4.03 1.49
N LYS A 156 1.03 3.69 0.92
CA LYS A 156 1.24 2.39 0.28
C LYS A 156 1.29 1.29 1.33
N ASP A 157 0.86 0.10 0.93
CA ASP A 157 1.21 -1.13 1.66
C ASP A 157 2.55 -1.66 1.11
N PRO A 158 3.63 -1.65 1.90
CA PRO A 158 4.92 -2.17 1.44
C PRO A 158 4.90 -3.66 1.10
N ASN A 159 3.90 -4.42 1.58
CA ASN A 159 3.70 -5.84 1.24
C ASN A 159 3.03 -6.02 -0.13
N ASP A 160 2.28 -5.02 -0.59
CA ASP A 160 1.66 -4.99 -1.93
C ASP A 160 1.62 -3.56 -2.49
N PRO A 161 2.78 -2.98 -2.87
CA PRO A 161 2.88 -1.58 -3.28
C PRO A 161 2.07 -1.23 -4.53
N GLN A 162 1.67 -2.23 -5.31
CA GLN A 162 0.89 -2.07 -6.54
C GLN A 162 -0.62 -2.17 -6.29
N LEU A 163 -1.05 -2.51 -5.08
CA LEU A 163 -2.47 -2.61 -4.74
C LEU A 163 -3.18 -1.28 -5.01
N ALA A 164 -4.36 -1.35 -5.61
CA ALA A 164 -5.20 -0.18 -5.81
C ALA A 164 -5.58 0.41 -4.45
N ARG A 165 -5.40 1.72 -4.31
CA ARG A 165 -5.72 2.46 -3.09
C ARG A 165 -7.00 3.25 -3.28
N GLU A 166 -7.79 3.30 -2.23
CA GLU A 166 -8.95 4.17 -2.18
C GLU A 166 -8.52 5.65 -2.27
N GLY A 167 -9.22 6.42 -3.10
CA GLY A 167 -8.98 7.84 -3.26
C GLY A 167 -9.58 8.69 -2.16
N TYR A 168 -9.23 9.98 -2.17
CA TYR A 168 -9.92 11.04 -1.42
C TYR A 168 -10.83 11.83 -2.35
N VAL A 169 -11.91 12.38 -1.80
CA VAL A 169 -12.75 13.36 -2.51
C VAL A 169 -11.98 14.67 -2.61
N MET A 170 -11.77 15.15 -3.83
CA MET A 170 -11.03 16.38 -4.09
C MET A 170 -11.46 17.04 -5.39
N ALA A 171 -11.03 18.25 -5.61
CA ALA A 171 -11.04 18.91 -6.91
C ALA A 171 -9.59 19.30 -7.26
N ASP A 172 -9.22 19.06 -8.50
CA ASP A 172 -7.89 19.42 -9.00
C ASP A 172 -7.94 19.88 -10.46
N ALA A 173 -6.84 20.45 -10.92
CA ALA A 173 -6.63 20.75 -12.32
C ALA A 173 -5.20 20.38 -12.71
N ASP A 174 -5.01 19.86 -13.90
CA ASP A 174 -3.71 19.59 -14.48
C ASP A 174 -3.46 20.53 -15.64
N TRP A 175 -2.39 21.31 -15.56
CA TRP A 175 -1.91 22.14 -16.65
C TRP A 175 -0.55 21.64 -17.11
N ILE A 176 -0.47 21.16 -18.35
CA ILE A 176 0.71 20.53 -18.94
C ILE A 176 1.19 21.39 -20.10
N TYR A 177 2.47 21.72 -20.09
CA TYR A 177 3.14 22.49 -21.15
C TYR A 177 4.47 21.82 -21.53
N SER A 178 4.75 21.75 -22.82
CA SER A 178 5.97 21.14 -23.37
C SER A 178 6.80 22.19 -24.08
N PRO A 179 7.72 22.87 -23.37
CA PRO A 179 8.54 23.94 -23.94
C PRO A 179 9.56 23.46 -24.98
N GLY A 180 9.95 22.17 -24.89
CA GLY A 180 10.99 21.60 -25.76
C GLY A 180 12.42 21.84 -25.24
N GLY A 181 13.40 21.25 -25.93
CA GLY A 181 14.80 21.33 -25.52
C GLY A 181 15.11 20.53 -24.24
N ALA A 182 15.93 21.08 -23.36
CA ALA A 182 16.34 20.39 -22.13
C ALA A 182 15.20 20.23 -21.12
N LEU A 183 14.24 21.15 -21.11
CA LEU A 183 13.02 21.08 -20.30
C LEU A 183 11.89 20.57 -21.20
N GLN A 184 11.65 19.26 -21.15
CA GLN A 184 10.75 18.57 -22.08
C GLN A 184 9.28 18.77 -21.71
N THR A 185 8.98 18.77 -20.39
CA THR A 185 7.61 18.93 -19.89
C THR A 185 7.62 19.71 -18.57
N VAL A 186 6.62 20.56 -18.40
CA VAL A 186 6.24 21.19 -17.13
C VAL A 186 4.78 20.89 -16.90
N ALA A 187 4.42 20.40 -15.71
CA ALA A 187 3.02 20.26 -15.33
C ALA A 187 2.78 20.86 -13.94
N PHE A 188 1.64 21.51 -13.77
CA PHE A 188 1.23 22.08 -12.48
C PHE A 188 -0.14 21.56 -12.10
N THR A 189 -0.23 20.93 -10.91
CA THR A 189 -1.44 20.30 -10.39
C THR A 189 -1.83 20.90 -9.04
N PRO A 190 -2.64 21.96 -8.97
CA PRO A 190 -3.28 22.41 -7.76
C PRO A 190 -4.39 21.45 -7.34
N VAL A 191 -4.55 21.25 -6.04
CA VAL A 191 -5.53 20.33 -5.43
C VAL A 191 -6.23 21.03 -4.27
N LEU A 192 -7.55 20.81 -4.15
CA LEU A 192 -8.35 21.20 -3.01
C LEU A 192 -9.04 19.97 -2.43
N LEU A 193 -8.70 19.59 -1.20
CA LEU A 193 -9.21 18.41 -0.49
C LEU A 193 -10.02 18.84 0.74
N PRO A 194 -11.37 18.72 0.71
CA PRO A 194 -12.22 19.03 1.87
C PRO A 194 -12.18 17.88 2.88
N VAL A 195 -12.25 18.22 4.17
CA VAL A 195 -12.53 17.28 5.26
C VAL A 195 -13.74 17.79 6.03
N ARG A 196 -14.90 17.15 5.84
CA ARG A 196 -16.15 17.60 6.46
C ARG A 196 -17.13 16.45 6.66
N GLY A 197 -17.59 16.22 7.88
CA GLY A 197 -18.45 15.08 8.20
C GLY A 197 -17.74 13.78 7.84
N ASP A 198 -18.41 12.94 7.06
CA ASP A 198 -17.87 11.65 6.61
C ASP A 198 -16.93 11.77 5.39
N ILE A 199 -16.86 12.97 4.75
CA ILE A 199 -15.99 13.19 3.61
C ILE A 199 -14.56 13.29 4.08
N ASN A 200 -13.70 12.34 3.65
CA ASN A 200 -12.28 12.28 3.97
C ASN A 200 -11.99 12.29 5.48
N SER A 201 -12.87 11.72 6.31
CA SER A 201 -12.77 11.78 7.79
C SER A 201 -11.47 11.19 8.33
N ASP A 202 -10.87 10.24 7.61
CA ASP A 202 -9.57 9.62 7.91
C ASP A 202 -8.35 10.45 7.43
N PHE A 203 -8.59 11.50 6.62
CA PHE A 203 -7.49 12.38 6.20
C PHE A 203 -6.95 13.20 7.37
N GLY A 204 -7.80 13.70 8.26
CA GLY A 204 -7.40 14.51 9.42
C GLY A 204 -8.57 15.21 10.08
N ALA A 205 -8.30 16.30 10.80
CA ALA A 205 -9.33 17.04 11.54
C ALA A 205 -10.42 17.58 10.61
N SER A 206 -11.69 17.42 11.00
CA SER A 206 -12.85 17.90 10.24
C SER A 206 -12.99 19.43 10.27
N GLY A 207 -13.64 19.98 9.27
CA GLY A 207 -13.94 21.42 9.16
C GLY A 207 -12.92 22.23 8.35
N TYR A 208 -11.99 21.58 7.67
CA TYR A 208 -10.93 22.23 6.90
C TYR A 208 -11.02 21.95 5.41
N MET A 209 -10.53 22.93 4.62
CA MET A 209 -10.13 22.75 3.23
C MET A 209 -8.62 22.66 3.20
N ASN A 210 -8.07 21.61 2.57
CA ASN A 210 -6.64 21.34 2.49
C ASN A 210 -6.14 21.67 1.09
N PRO A 211 -5.54 22.84 0.84
CA PRO A 211 -4.91 23.16 -0.41
C PRO A 211 -3.59 22.41 -0.55
N ALA A 212 -3.34 21.88 -1.73
CA ALA A 212 -2.08 21.26 -2.07
C ALA A 212 -1.72 21.56 -3.52
N ALA A 213 -0.46 21.39 -3.91
CA ALA A 213 -0.01 21.56 -5.28
C ALA A 213 1.21 20.69 -5.56
N LYS A 214 1.33 20.27 -6.82
CA LYS A 214 2.52 19.60 -7.36
C LYS A 214 2.99 20.33 -8.63
N LEU A 215 4.30 20.57 -8.70
CA LEU A 215 4.98 21.03 -9.91
C LEU A 215 5.87 19.88 -10.39
N TYR A 216 5.58 19.37 -11.58
CA TYR A 216 6.37 18.35 -12.26
C TYR A 216 7.23 18.95 -13.35
N LEU A 217 8.47 18.53 -13.43
CA LEU A 217 9.43 18.90 -14.46
C LEU A 217 10.05 17.63 -15.03
N LEU A 218 10.00 17.47 -16.37
CA LEU A 218 10.85 16.52 -17.07
C LEU A 218 12.04 17.29 -17.65
N TYR A 219 13.19 17.14 -17.00
CA TYR A 219 14.41 17.85 -17.37
C TYR A 219 15.55 16.87 -17.71
N ARG A 220 16.00 16.85 -18.96
CA ARG A 220 17.06 15.95 -19.45
C ARG A 220 16.82 14.49 -19.02
N ASP A 221 15.63 13.99 -19.34
CA ASP A 221 15.17 12.63 -19.02
C ASP A 221 15.20 12.30 -17.51
N THR A 222 15.08 13.32 -16.67
CA THR A 222 14.94 13.22 -15.23
C THR A 222 13.57 13.75 -14.83
N ASP A 223 12.75 12.92 -14.23
CA ASP A 223 11.52 13.34 -13.57
C ASP A 223 11.87 14.04 -12.26
N ILE A 224 11.30 15.23 -12.03
CA ILE A 224 11.49 15.99 -10.79
C ILE A 224 10.12 16.53 -10.38
N ASP A 225 9.67 16.24 -9.16
CA ASP A 225 8.46 16.81 -8.59
C ASP A 225 8.79 17.70 -7.39
N PHE A 226 8.06 18.80 -7.25
CA PHE A 226 7.98 19.60 -6.03
C PHE A 226 6.54 19.56 -5.54
N ALA A 227 6.32 19.14 -4.30
CA ALA A 227 5.02 18.99 -3.69
C ALA A 227 4.87 19.89 -2.46
N TRP A 228 3.69 20.46 -2.31
CA TRP A 228 3.33 21.29 -1.17
C TRP A 228 1.90 20.99 -0.73
N GLN A 229 1.66 21.02 0.59
CA GLN A 229 0.34 21.02 1.21
C GLN A 229 0.28 22.09 2.30
N GLY A 230 -0.70 22.97 2.23
CA GLY A 230 -0.94 24.00 3.24
C GLY A 230 -1.44 23.43 4.57
N LYS A 231 -1.38 24.23 5.62
CA LYS A 231 -1.96 23.88 6.91
C LYS A 231 -3.49 23.79 6.79
N GLY A 232 -4.04 22.74 7.34
CA GLY A 232 -5.49 22.47 7.38
C GLY A 232 -5.79 21.37 8.39
N SER A 233 -6.44 20.30 7.94
CA SER A 233 -6.69 19.08 8.75
C SER A 233 -5.40 18.42 9.23
N ARG A 234 -4.31 18.64 8.52
CA ARG A 234 -2.95 18.17 8.83
C ARG A 234 -1.99 19.34 8.87
N PRO A 235 -0.83 19.24 9.56
CA PRO A 235 0.24 20.22 9.50
C PRO A 235 0.71 20.49 8.08
N ALA A 236 1.14 21.73 7.80
CA ALA A 236 1.74 22.09 6.52
C ALA A 236 3.00 21.25 6.23
N ARG A 237 3.18 20.90 4.96
CA ARG A 237 4.30 20.08 4.50
C ARG A 237 4.72 20.42 3.08
N TYR A 238 5.96 20.12 2.78
CA TYR A 238 6.52 20.28 1.45
C TYR A 238 7.59 19.22 1.21
N GLY A 239 7.85 18.94 -0.05
CA GLY A 239 8.81 17.92 -0.42
C GLY A 239 9.16 17.98 -1.88
N MET A 240 10.08 17.12 -2.26
CA MET A 240 10.52 16.92 -3.64
C MET A 240 10.86 15.46 -3.88
N ASP A 241 10.75 15.04 -5.11
CA ASP A 241 11.28 13.76 -5.55
C ASP A 241 12.00 13.89 -6.90
N PHE A 242 12.72 12.85 -7.24
CA PHE A 242 13.26 12.64 -8.57
C PHE A 242 13.31 11.16 -8.93
N SER A 243 13.27 10.87 -10.24
CA SER A 243 13.58 9.56 -10.81
C SER A 243 14.36 9.75 -12.11
N LYS A 244 15.40 8.93 -12.29
CA LYS A 244 16.22 8.94 -13.49
C LYS A 244 16.70 7.55 -13.89
N ASN A 245 16.50 7.21 -15.15
CA ASN A 245 17.21 6.10 -15.77
C ASN A 245 18.64 6.53 -16.11
N ILE A 246 19.62 5.98 -15.40
CA ILE A 246 21.05 6.22 -15.66
C ILE A 246 21.46 5.52 -16.97
N VAL A 247 20.96 4.30 -17.14
CA VAL A 247 20.98 3.52 -18.37
C VAL A 247 19.63 2.82 -18.53
N SER A 248 19.36 2.20 -19.67
CA SER A 248 18.04 1.62 -19.99
C SER A 248 17.51 0.59 -18.98
N ASN A 249 18.40 -0.05 -18.23
CA ASN A 249 18.06 -1.10 -17.26
C ASN A 249 18.45 -0.74 -15.82
N PHE A 250 18.87 0.52 -15.55
CA PHE A 250 19.22 0.96 -14.20
C PHE A 250 18.64 2.34 -13.91
N GLU A 251 17.74 2.40 -12.93
CA GLU A 251 17.07 3.58 -12.43
C GLU A 251 17.49 3.88 -11.00
N ILE A 252 17.61 5.17 -10.70
CA ILE A 252 17.72 5.70 -9.34
C ILE A 252 16.55 6.63 -9.06
N HIS A 253 16.06 6.64 -7.84
CA HIS A 253 15.02 7.56 -7.39
C HIS A 253 15.23 7.98 -5.95
N GLY A 254 14.62 9.10 -5.60
CA GLY A 254 14.68 9.60 -4.23
C GLY A 254 13.52 10.54 -3.93
N GLU A 255 13.16 10.61 -2.66
CA GLU A 255 12.12 11.51 -2.14
C GLU A 255 12.61 12.17 -0.87
N TRP A 256 12.17 13.38 -0.64
CA TRP A 256 12.39 14.12 0.59
C TRP A 256 11.14 14.90 0.96
N ALA A 257 10.71 14.85 2.21
CA ALA A 257 9.54 15.54 2.72
C ALA A 257 9.80 16.13 4.11
N ARG A 258 9.27 17.33 4.36
CA ARG A 258 9.29 17.99 5.65
C ARG A 258 7.89 18.36 6.08
N ILE A 259 7.50 17.95 7.28
CA ILE A 259 6.24 18.24 7.94
C ILE A 259 6.54 19.22 9.06
N LEU A 260 5.83 20.35 9.06
CA LEU A 260 6.02 21.41 10.07
C LEU A 260 5.12 21.15 11.27
N GLN A 261 5.65 21.30 12.49
CA GLN A 261 4.88 21.17 13.74
C GLN A 261 4.06 19.87 13.80
N PHE A 262 4.68 18.75 13.39
CA PHE A 262 4.08 17.43 13.55
C PHE A 262 4.01 17.07 15.04
N THR A 263 2.86 16.57 15.48
CA THR A 263 2.65 16.13 16.86
C THR A 263 2.39 14.62 16.87
N LYS A 264 3.10 13.88 17.72
CA LYS A 264 2.85 12.47 17.99
C LYS A 264 2.68 12.22 19.50
N PRO A 265 1.77 11.32 19.92
CA PRO A 265 1.72 10.85 21.30
C PRO A 265 2.88 9.90 21.57
N VAL A 266 3.60 10.11 22.66
CA VAL A 266 4.63 9.21 23.18
C VAL A 266 4.22 8.80 24.59
N THR A 267 4.32 7.52 24.91
CA THR A 267 4.00 6.98 26.24
C THR A 267 5.26 6.56 26.97
N ASP A 268 5.23 6.61 28.29
CA ASP A 268 6.17 5.89 29.13
C ASP A 268 5.59 4.52 29.58
N ALA A 269 6.40 3.72 30.25
CA ALA A 269 5.99 2.38 30.73
C ALA A 269 4.87 2.42 31.81
N SER A 270 4.63 3.56 32.45
CA SER A 270 3.53 3.79 33.40
C SER A 270 2.23 4.17 32.72
N GLY A 271 2.27 4.41 31.41
CA GLY A 271 1.15 4.86 30.61
C GLY A 271 0.88 6.36 30.67
N GLN A 272 1.86 7.18 31.12
CA GLN A 272 1.77 8.61 30.96
C GLN A 272 2.02 8.97 29.49
N VAL A 273 1.07 9.66 28.85
CA VAL A 273 1.16 10.08 27.46
C VAL A 273 1.57 11.54 27.37
N THR A 274 2.59 11.81 26.59
CA THR A 274 3.07 13.15 26.29
C THR A 274 2.99 13.41 24.78
N ASN A 275 2.43 14.55 24.38
CA ASN A 275 2.41 14.96 22.99
C ASN A 275 3.72 15.69 22.64
N VAL A 276 4.53 15.06 21.80
CA VAL A 276 5.80 15.64 21.32
C VAL A 276 5.53 16.34 20.00
N THR A 277 5.80 17.64 19.96
CA THR A 277 5.61 18.45 18.74
C THR A 277 6.97 18.93 18.21
N GLY A 278 7.18 18.78 16.91
CA GLY A 278 8.39 19.23 16.24
C GLY A 278 8.26 19.14 14.73
N ASN A 279 9.34 19.47 14.02
CA ASN A 279 9.38 19.25 12.57
C ASN A 279 9.84 17.83 12.28
N ALA A 280 9.09 17.11 11.44
CA ALA A 280 9.44 15.77 10.99
C ALA A 280 10.02 15.83 9.57
N THR A 281 11.14 15.14 9.35
CA THR A 281 11.77 15.03 8.02
C THR A 281 11.85 13.57 7.65
N SER A 282 11.25 13.23 6.51
CA SER A 282 11.29 11.89 5.91
C SER A 282 12.07 11.95 4.61
N TYR A 283 12.79 10.88 4.27
CA TYR A 283 13.44 10.75 2.97
C TYR A 283 13.55 9.28 2.58
N LEU A 284 13.60 9.07 1.27
CA LEU A 284 13.75 7.77 0.63
C LEU A 284 14.83 7.88 -0.44
N ALA A 285 15.68 6.87 -0.52
CA ALA A 285 16.62 6.67 -1.62
C ALA A 285 16.48 5.24 -2.13
N GLY A 286 16.35 5.08 -3.43
CA GLY A 286 16.09 3.79 -4.03
C GLY A 286 16.74 3.61 -5.38
N LEU A 287 16.81 2.35 -5.80
CA LEU A 287 17.29 1.93 -7.10
C LEU A 287 16.46 0.76 -7.64
N ARG A 288 16.43 0.66 -8.96
CA ARG A 288 15.86 -0.47 -9.69
C ARG A 288 16.87 -0.92 -10.76
N TYR A 289 17.13 -2.21 -10.80
CA TYR A 289 18.06 -2.79 -11.76
C TYR A 289 17.48 -4.05 -12.43
N LEU A 290 17.44 -4.07 -13.76
CA LEU A 290 17.06 -5.21 -14.56
C LEU A 290 18.32 -5.88 -15.12
N THR A 291 18.52 -7.14 -14.80
CA THR A 291 19.64 -7.93 -15.33
C THR A 291 19.38 -8.44 -16.75
N ALA A 292 20.43 -8.92 -17.41
CA ALA A 292 20.32 -9.61 -18.70
C ALA A 292 19.57 -10.96 -18.62
N SER A 293 19.40 -11.52 -17.41
CA SER A 293 18.61 -12.74 -17.16
C SER A 293 17.18 -12.45 -16.73
N ASP A 294 16.65 -11.28 -17.05
CA ASP A 294 15.30 -10.83 -16.73
C ASP A 294 14.94 -10.83 -15.23
N THR A 295 15.96 -10.71 -14.37
CA THR A 295 15.75 -10.49 -12.93
C THR A 295 15.70 -9.01 -12.62
N THR A 296 14.59 -8.55 -12.03
CA THR A 296 14.45 -7.18 -11.52
C THR A 296 14.80 -7.14 -10.04
N TYR A 297 15.74 -6.28 -9.68
CA TYR A 297 16.05 -5.92 -8.30
C TYR A 297 15.52 -4.53 -7.99
N ILE A 298 14.95 -4.36 -6.79
CA ILE A 298 14.57 -3.07 -6.23
C ILE A 298 15.12 -3.02 -4.83
N ALA A 299 15.77 -1.90 -4.46
CA ALA A 299 16.22 -1.65 -3.10
C ALA A 299 15.88 -0.21 -2.72
N GLU A 300 15.33 -0.01 -1.52
CA GLU A 300 15.01 1.30 -0.98
C GLU A 300 15.42 1.39 0.48
N TYR A 301 15.99 2.51 0.87
CA TYR A 301 16.11 2.93 2.26
C TYR A 301 15.11 4.05 2.52
N TYR A 302 14.37 3.94 3.62
CA TYR A 302 13.36 4.91 4.02
C TYR A 302 13.57 5.38 5.45
N ARG A 303 13.77 6.70 5.63
CA ARG A 303 13.67 7.37 6.92
C ARG A 303 12.29 7.93 7.10
N ASN A 304 11.54 7.40 8.06
CA ASN A 304 10.24 7.88 8.48
C ASN A 304 10.39 8.90 9.61
N GLY A 305 10.37 10.19 9.29
CA GLY A 305 10.49 11.25 10.29
C GLY A 305 9.32 11.35 11.27
N THR A 306 8.18 10.70 10.96
CA THR A 306 7.01 10.64 11.85
C THR A 306 6.98 9.39 12.73
N GLY A 307 7.93 8.48 12.53
CA GLY A 307 8.02 7.21 13.25
C GLY A 307 8.50 7.37 14.69
N TYR A 308 8.37 6.27 15.42
CA TYR A 308 8.86 6.17 16.79
C TYR A 308 10.33 5.70 16.78
N SER A 309 11.15 6.25 17.68
CA SER A 309 12.47 5.71 17.95
C SER A 309 12.36 4.40 18.72
N VAL A 310 13.42 3.60 18.74
CA VAL A 310 13.46 2.33 19.49
C VAL A 310 13.09 2.52 20.97
N PRO A 311 13.63 3.53 21.70
CA PRO A 311 13.20 3.76 23.08
C PRO A 311 11.72 4.12 23.23
N GLU A 312 11.16 4.92 22.31
CA GLU A 312 9.73 5.28 22.35
C GLU A 312 8.82 4.05 22.08
N ALA A 313 9.22 3.17 21.17
CA ALA A 313 8.50 1.92 20.89
C ALA A 313 8.61 0.95 22.09
N ASP A 314 9.79 0.80 22.68
CA ASP A 314 10.03 -0.07 23.85
C ASP A 314 9.18 0.35 25.06
N GLN A 315 9.05 1.65 25.33
CA GLN A 315 8.17 2.14 26.40
C GLN A 315 6.70 1.73 26.17
N PHE A 316 6.23 1.74 24.93
CA PHE A 316 4.89 1.27 24.60
C PHE A 316 4.74 -0.24 24.81
N TYR A 317 5.72 -1.04 24.40
CA TYR A 317 5.71 -2.48 24.62
C TYR A 317 5.74 -2.82 26.13
N GLN A 318 6.55 -2.12 26.93
CA GLN A 318 6.59 -2.26 28.37
C GLN A 318 5.27 -1.86 29.04
N LEU A 319 4.60 -0.79 28.56
CA LEU A 319 3.26 -0.43 29.03
C LEU A 319 2.28 -1.58 28.83
N VAL A 320 2.26 -2.21 27.64
CA VAL A 320 1.37 -3.34 27.35
C VAL A 320 1.70 -4.52 28.26
N ASP A 321 2.97 -4.89 28.39
CA ASP A 321 3.41 -5.97 29.29
C ASP A 321 2.95 -5.71 30.73
N THR A 322 3.15 -4.50 31.24
CA THR A 322 2.73 -4.11 32.59
C THR A 322 1.23 -4.17 32.78
N ALA A 323 0.46 -3.65 31.79
CA ALA A 323 -0.99 -3.64 31.83
C ALA A 323 -1.58 -5.06 31.91
N PHE A 324 -1.04 -5.99 31.13
CA PHE A 324 -1.48 -7.38 31.13
C PHE A 324 -0.98 -8.16 32.35
N ALA A 325 0.24 -7.96 32.79
CA ALA A 325 0.78 -8.63 33.98
C ALA A 325 0.07 -8.23 35.26
N THR A 326 -0.39 -6.98 35.38
CA THR A 326 -1.11 -6.46 36.57
C THR A 326 -2.62 -6.62 36.47
N GLY A 327 -3.16 -6.95 35.29
CA GLY A 327 -4.61 -7.00 35.05
C GLY A 327 -5.28 -5.61 35.17
N ASN A 328 -4.52 -4.53 35.02
CA ASN A 328 -5.03 -3.16 35.14
C ASN A 328 -5.79 -2.74 33.87
N SER A 329 -7.12 -2.80 33.94
CA SER A 329 -8.00 -2.51 32.80
C SER A 329 -7.85 -1.10 32.26
N ALA A 330 -7.54 -0.10 33.10
CA ALA A 330 -7.33 1.29 32.65
C ALA A 330 -6.05 1.41 31.81
N LEU A 331 -4.97 0.71 32.17
CA LEU A 331 -3.75 0.67 31.38
C LEU A 331 -3.98 -0.10 30.06
N VAL A 332 -4.74 -1.21 30.10
CA VAL A 332 -5.09 -1.95 28.88
C VAL A 332 -5.88 -1.09 27.91
N GLN A 333 -6.91 -0.35 28.36
CA GLN A 333 -7.66 0.56 27.48
C GLN A 333 -6.79 1.64 26.88
N LYS A 334 -5.86 2.21 27.66
CA LYS A 334 -4.90 3.18 27.16
C LYS A 334 -3.97 2.58 26.10
N ALA A 335 -3.45 1.38 26.33
CA ALA A 335 -2.61 0.65 25.39
C ALA A 335 -3.36 0.34 24.08
N LEU A 336 -4.64 -0.06 24.15
CA LEU A 336 -5.50 -0.28 22.98
C LEU A 336 -5.63 1.01 22.14
N LEU A 337 -5.91 2.16 22.75
CA LEU A 337 -6.02 3.43 22.05
C LEU A 337 -4.71 3.83 21.35
N LEU A 338 -3.57 3.66 22.03
CA LEU A 338 -2.26 3.93 21.46
C LEU A 338 -1.90 2.96 20.34
N GLY A 339 -2.25 1.67 20.51
CA GLY A 339 -2.05 0.63 19.50
C GLY A 339 -2.92 0.79 18.25
N GLN A 340 -4.13 1.37 18.37
CA GLN A 340 -4.95 1.77 17.23
C GLN A 340 -4.42 3.03 16.52
N GLY A 341 -3.55 3.78 17.17
CA GLY A 341 -2.93 5.00 16.66
C GLY A 341 -1.60 4.78 15.95
N GLY A 342 -0.65 5.65 16.25
CA GLY A 342 0.65 5.68 15.59
C GLY A 342 1.50 4.42 15.79
N TYR A 343 1.44 3.78 16.97
CA TYR A 343 2.20 2.56 17.28
C TYR A 343 1.71 1.34 16.47
N GLY A 344 0.44 1.28 16.12
CA GLY A 344 -0.14 0.16 15.35
C GLY A 344 -0.02 0.29 13.83
N ARG A 345 0.66 1.29 13.31
CA ARG A 345 0.93 1.41 11.87
C ARG A 345 1.76 0.21 11.36
N PRO A 346 1.66 -0.15 10.08
CA PRO A 346 2.44 -1.25 9.51
C PRO A 346 3.95 -1.12 9.75
N ASN A 347 4.49 0.11 9.60
CA ASN A 347 5.90 0.44 9.84
C ASN A 347 5.98 1.64 10.80
N PRO A 348 5.84 1.43 12.13
CA PRO A 348 5.77 2.51 13.10
C PRO A 348 7.14 3.13 13.44
N GLY A 349 8.24 2.44 13.15
CA GLY A 349 9.61 2.87 13.40
C GLY A 349 10.11 3.96 12.46
N GLN A 350 11.39 4.28 12.55
CA GLN A 350 11.99 5.39 11.80
C GLN A 350 12.77 4.94 10.57
N ASP A 351 13.55 3.85 10.64
CA ASP A 351 14.47 3.47 9.55
C ASP A 351 14.12 2.09 9.00
N TYR A 352 13.83 2.04 7.72
CA TYR A 352 13.47 0.81 7.04
C TYR A 352 14.28 0.61 5.78
N VAL A 353 14.56 -0.65 5.48
CA VAL A 353 15.11 -1.10 4.19
C VAL A 353 14.08 -2.01 3.54
N TYR A 354 13.82 -1.79 2.27
CA TYR A 354 13.06 -2.66 1.39
C TYR A 354 13.98 -3.26 0.35
N PHE A 355 13.82 -4.55 0.09
CA PHE A 355 14.50 -5.25 -1.00
C PHE A 355 13.51 -6.14 -1.70
N ARG A 356 13.55 -6.18 -3.04
CA ARG A 356 12.79 -7.12 -3.88
C ARG A 356 13.67 -7.65 -4.99
N ALA A 357 13.61 -8.96 -5.23
CA ALA A 357 14.14 -9.63 -6.40
C ALA A 357 13.01 -10.43 -7.06
N GLN A 358 12.81 -10.27 -8.35
CA GLN A 358 11.76 -10.95 -9.12
C GLN A 358 12.35 -11.43 -10.44
N LEU A 359 12.21 -12.71 -10.74
CA LEU A 359 12.62 -13.33 -11.99
C LEU A 359 11.42 -13.50 -12.91
N LYS A 360 11.56 -13.08 -14.17
CA LYS A 360 10.54 -13.28 -15.20
C LYS A 360 10.72 -14.63 -15.87
N ASP A 361 9.61 -15.33 -16.20
CA ASP A 361 9.57 -16.58 -16.96
C ASP A 361 10.53 -17.65 -16.43
N ALA A 362 10.58 -17.80 -15.10
CA ALA A 362 11.50 -18.70 -14.41
C ALA A 362 11.32 -20.16 -14.85
N LEU A 363 12.42 -20.91 -14.86
CA LEU A 363 12.46 -22.32 -15.26
C LEU A 363 11.98 -22.58 -16.70
N GLY A 364 11.95 -21.56 -17.56
CA GLY A 364 11.40 -21.64 -18.92
C GLY A 364 9.88 -21.73 -18.98
N ILE A 365 9.19 -21.47 -17.85
CA ILE A 365 7.73 -21.43 -17.78
C ILE A 365 7.29 -19.99 -18.02
N VAL A 366 6.70 -19.75 -19.19
CA VAL A 366 6.21 -18.42 -19.57
C VAL A 366 5.16 -17.92 -18.57
N TYR A 367 5.28 -16.64 -18.15
CA TYR A 367 4.42 -16.00 -17.14
C TYR A 367 4.56 -16.55 -15.70
N PHE A 368 5.51 -17.41 -15.41
CA PHE A 368 5.83 -17.78 -14.03
C PHE A 368 6.90 -16.84 -13.47
N GLN A 369 6.56 -16.14 -12.38
CA GLN A 369 7.37 -15.08 -11.82
C GLN A 369 7.59 -15.30 -10.31
N PRO A 370 8.58 -16.09 -9.90
CA PRO A 370 8.97 -16.14 -8.50
C PRO A 370 9.63 -14.81 -8.08
N ALA A 371 9.34 -14.40 -6.87
CA ALA A 371 9.94 -13.24 -6.25
C ALA A 371 10.25 -13.50 -4.78
N ILE A 372 11.15 -12.71 -4.24
CA ILE A 372 11.37 -12.59 -2.80
C ILE A 372 11.45 -11.10 -2.47
N PHE A 373 10.78 -10.68 -1.42
CA PHE A 373 10.98 -9.34 -0.89
C PHE A 373 11.15 -9.37 0.62
N ALA A 374 11.82 -8.35 1.14
CA ALA A 374 12.07 -8.19 2.56
C ALA A 374 11.82 -6.74 2.97
N ILE A 375 11.30 -6.56 4.18
CA ILE A 375 11.18 -5.28 4.87
C ILE A 375 11.91 -5.44 6.20
N MET A 376 12.92 -4.60 6.44
CA MET A 376 13.72 -4.64 7.65
C MET A 376 13.60 -3.30 8.39
N ASN A 377 13.32 -3.34 9.67
CA ASN A 377 13.55 -2.21 10.55
C ASN A 377 15.05 -2.20 10.93
N TRP A 378 15.78 -1.24 10.35
CA TRP A 378 17.23 -1.13 10.53
C TRP A 378 17.68 -0.76 11.96
N GLN A 379 16.76 -0.22 12.77
CA GLN A 379 17.08 0.26 14.11
C GLN A 379 17.03 -0.82 15.18
N ASP A 380 16.22 -1.88 14.97
CA ASP A 380 16.00 -2.95 15.95
C ASP A 380 16.31 -4.35 15.39
N ASP A 381 16.88 -4.41 14.17
CA ASP A 381 17.30 -5.62 13.46
C ASP A 381 16.18 -6.64 13.23
N SER A 382 14.90 -6.22 13.35
CA SER A 382 13.76 -7.07 13.04
C SER A 382 13.36 -6.93 11.57
N TYR A 383 12.80 -8.01 11.00
CA TYR A 383 12.48 -8.04 9.57
C TYR A 383 11.36 -9.01 9.24
N GLN A 384 10.80 -8.82 8.07
CA GLN A 384 9.92 -9.74 7.38
C GLN A 384 10.53 -10.14 6.05
N VAL A 385 10.52 -11.43 5.73
CA VAL A 385 10.88 -11.96 4.40
C VAL A 385 9.65 -12.62 3.80
N THR A 386 9.40 -12.34 2.52
CA THR A 386 8.22 -12.87 1.83
C THR A 386 8.62 -13.45 0.47
N PRO A 387 8.82 -14.78 0.36
CA PRO A 387 8.81 -15.46 -0.92
C PRO A 387 7.40 -15.39 -1.54
N GLU A 388 7.38 -15.14 -2.84
CA GLU A 388 6.17 -15.02 -3.66
C GLU A 388 6.30 -15.86 -4.92
N LEU A 389 5.23 -16.54 -5.31
CA LEU A 389 5.09 -17.21 -6.59
C LEU A 389 3.87 -16.63 -7.29
N LEU A 390 4.08 -16.06 -8.48
CA LEU A 390 3.02 -15.50 -9.32
C LEU A 390 2.98 -16.27 -10.63
N TYR A 391 1.78 -16.66 -11.07
CA TYR A 391 1.53 -17.26 -12.37
C TYR A 391 0.33 -16.62 -13.06
N THR A 392 0.56 -16.16 -14.30
CA THR A 392 -0.48 -15.49 -15.13
C THR A 392 -0.59 -16.12 -16.52
N GLY A 393 -0.13 -17.37 -16.70
CA GLY A 393 -0.10 -18.08 -17.99
C GLY A 393 -1.47 -18.60 -18.45
N ILE A 394 -2.53 -18.45 -17.66
CA ILE A 394 -3.90 -18.77 -18.05
C ILE A 394 -4.62 -17.45 -18.33
N ASN A 395 -5.30 -17.37 -19.48
CA ASN A 395 -6.00 -16.15 -19.88
C ASN A 395 -6.94 -15.67 -18.79
N ASN A 396 -6.81 -14.39 -18.44
CA ASN A 396 -7.61 -13.69 -17.44
C ASN A 396 -7.47 -14.22 -16.00
N LEU A 397 -6.59 -15.20 -15.73
CA LEU A 397 -6.41 -15.77 -14.40
C LEU A 397 -5.03 -15.45 -13.83
N GLU A 398 -5.00 -14.93 -12.63
CA GLU A 398 -3.80 -14.75 -11.80
C GLU A 398 -3.87 -15.69 -10.61
N LEU A 399 -2.81 -16.48 -10.44
CA LEU A 399 -2.60 -17.32 -9.27
C LEU A 399 -1.40 -16.79 -8.50
N ARG A 400 -1.54 -16.56 -7.20
CA ARG A 400 -0.45 -16.08 -6.35
C ARG A 400 -0.38 -16.86 -5.05
N PHE A 401 0.84 -17.18 -4.66
CA PHE A 401 1.19 -17.72 -3.35
C PHE A 401 2.21 -16.81 -2.69
N ARG A 402 2.05 -16.52 -1.41
CA ARG A 402 3.00 -15.75 -0.59
C ARG A 402 3.15 -16.39 0.79
N ALA A 403 4.36 -16.37 1.33
CA ALA A 403 4.62 -16.75 2.70
C ALA A 403 5.31 -15.58 3.42
N PHE A 404 4.63 -14.94 4.36
CA PHE A 404 5.16 -13.86 5.17
C PHE A 404 5.81 -14.44 6.43
N LEU A 405 7.12 -14.30 6.56
CA LEU A 405 7.90 -14.83 7.65
C LEU A 405 8.50 -13.66 8.44
N LEU A 406 7.97 -13.44 9.65
CA LEU A 406 8.40 -12.36 10.52
C LEU A 406 9.51 -12.85 11.46
N HIS A 407 10.51 -12.02 11.67
CA HIS A 407 11.61 -12.30 12.59
C HIS A 407 11.92 -11.06 13.42
N GLY A 408 11.97 -11.24 14.73
CA GLY A 408 12.33 -10.21 15.70
C GLY A 408 12.26 -10.75 17.11
N GLY A 409 13.04 -10.16 17.98
CA GLY A 409 12.99 -10.44 19.41
C GLY A 409 11.90 -9.63 20.11
N LYS A 410 11.87 -9.75 21.44
CA LYS A 410 11.04 -8.89 22.29
C LYS A 410 11.44 -7.41 22.10
N SER A 411 10.46 -6.52 22.16
CA SER A 411 10.62 -5.06 21.97
C SER A 411 11.11 -4.64 20.58
N THR A 412 10.88 -5.46 19.55
CA THR A 412 11.20 -5.11 18.16
C THR A 412 9.94 -5.02 17.30
N ASP A 413 9.99 -4.23 16.23
CA ASP A 413 8.81 -3.97 15.38
C ASP A 413 8.16 -5.27 14.88
N PHE A 414 8.94 -6.15 14.23
CA PHE A 414 8.40 -7.41 13.70
C PHE A 414 8.23 -8.50 14.76
N GLY A 415 8.95 -8.44 15.87
CA GLY A 415 8.79 -9.38 17.02
C GLY A 415 7.52 -9.15 17.82
N GLU A 416 6.99 -7.94 17.84
CA GLU A 416 5.80 -7.57 18.59
C GLU A 416 4.50 -7.60 17.76
N LYS A 417 4.58 -7.98 16.45
CA LYS A 417 3.40 -8.13 15.58
C LYS A 417 2.46 -9.23 16.10
N GLN A 418 1.20 -9.14 15.67
CA GLN A 418 0.14 -10.09 16.04
C GLN A 418 0.44 -11.53 15.58
N ASN A 419 1.10 -11.72 14.46
CA ASN A 419 1.44 -13.00 13.84
C ASN A 419 2.94 -13.16 13.66
N ALA A 420 3.40 -14.41 13.85
CA ALA A 420 4.78 -14.82 13.57
C ALA A 420 4.96 -15.14 12.07
N SER A 421 3.92 -15.65 11.42
CA SER A 421 3.92 -15.92 9.98
C SER A 421 2.50 -15.86 9.41
N LYS A 422 2.42 -15.75 8.07
CA LYS A 422 1.19 -15.86 7.31
C LYS A 422 1.47 -16.57 5.99
N LEU A 423 0.66 -17.55 5.63
CA LEU A 423 0.59 -18.10 4.29
C LEU A 423 -0.62 -17.49 3.58
N GLU A 424 -0.48 -17.13 2.32
CA GLU A 424 -1.54 -16.53 1.53
C GLU A 424 -1.56 -17.17 0.14
N VAL A 425 -2.75 -17.60 -0.27
CA VAL A 425 -3.00 -18.10 -1.62
C VAL A 425 -4.19 -17.36 -2.18
N TYR A 426 -4.10 -16.88 -3.42
CA TYR A 426 -5.30 -16.42 -4.09
C TYR A 426 -5.35 -16.77 -5.57
N ALA A 427 -6.59 -16.86 -6.07
CA ALA A 427 -6.93 -16.90 -7.47
C ALA A 427 -7.78 -15.67 -7.81
N ARG A 428 -7.38 -14.93 -8.86
CA ARG A 428 -8.06 -13.74 -9.35
C ARG A 428 -8.38 -13.89 -10.81
N TYR A 429 -9.66 -13.73 -11.17
CA TYR A 429 -10.13 -13.78 -12.55
C TYR A 429 -10.57 -12.39 -13.01
N TYR A 430 -9.96 -11.93 -14.10
CA TYR A 430 -10.24 -10.63 -14.73
C TYR A 430 -11.28 -10.76 -15.84
N PHE A 431 -12.11 -9.73 -16.05
CA PHE A 431 -13.13 -9.68 -17.13
C PHE A 431 -13.30 -8.26 -17.69
#